data_00d999ffade6e43f09857454b56747de
#
_entry.id   00d999ffade6e43f09857454b56747de
#
_cell.length_a   1.000
_cell.length_b   1.000
_cell.length_c   1.000
_cell.angle_alpha   90.00
_cell.angle_beta   90.00
_cell.angle_gamma   90.00
#
_symmetry.space_group_name_H-M   'P 1'
#
loop_
_entity.id
_entity.type
_entity.pdbx_description
1 polymer ?
#
loop_
_entity_poly.entity_id
_entity_poly.type
_entity_poly.pdbx_seq_one_letter_code
_entity_poly.pdbx_strand_id
1 'polypeptide(L)'
;IFAAIGNASGKGALVKGGRYMEALAEVKAVALDKTRTITYGNPTVSDVIPLNGTSMEELLGCASGAEVFSEHPLAQAIVDRSIKEGFEPHKVEKFKNIAGKGVTAKCLVCEDETILLGKLSFIAEHENITDDIKEIVQRLSDEGKTAVVVSFGKGVAGVIGLTDEVKSDSVHALKELSKMHIDTVMLTGDNIKAANYVAQQVGINKVYGELLPDEKASKINDLLKEYEQVAMVGDGINDAPALAQSTVGIAMGAAGSDTAIETANIALMN
;
A
#
# COMPACT_ATOMS: atom_id res chain seq x y z
N ILE A 1 -33.83 -13.32 6.44
CA ILE A 1 -32.54 -13.10 7.09
C ILE A 1 -31.71 -14.39 7.09
N PHE A 2 -32.16 -15.53 7.69
CA PHE A 2 -31.36 -16.77 7.77
C PHE A 2 -30.92 -17.30 6.39
N ALA A 3 -31.80 -17.30 5.38
CA ALA A 3 -31.46 -17.69 4.02
C ALA A 3 -30.42 -16.75 3.38
N ALA A 4 -30.49 -15.44 3.69
CA ALA A 4 -29.52 -14.46 3.21
C ALA A 4 -28.14 -14.68 3.85
N ILE A 5 -28.07 -14.93 5.17
CA ILE A 5 -26.83 -15.25 5.87
C ILE A 5 -26.22 -16.55 5.30
N GLY A 6 -27.05 -17.59 5.10
CA GLY A 6 -26.59 -18.86 4.50
C GLY A 6 -26.03 -18.66 3.08
N ASN A 7 -26.66 -17.84 2.26
CA ASN A 7 -26.17 -17.52 0.92
C ASN A 7 -24.86 -16.71 0.98
N ALA A 8 -24.74 -15.74 1.88
CA ALA A 8 -23.54 -14.96 2.10
C ALA A 8 -22.38 -15.85 2.56
N SER A 9 -22.61 -16.76 3.50
CA SER A 9 -21.61 -17.73 3.97
C SER A 9 -21.13 -18.66 2.84
N GLY A 10 -22.03 -19.11 1.97
CA GLY A 10 -21.68 -19.90 0.79
C GLY A 10 -20.82 -19.14 -0.23
N LYS A 11 -20.78 -17.82 -0.15
CA LYS A 11 -19.93 -16.94 -0.97
C LYS A 11 -18.69 -16.41 -0.22
N GLY A 12 -18.39 -16.97 0.95
CA GLY A 12 -17.21 -16.57 1.73
C GLY A 12 -17.40 -15.32 2.61
N ALA A 13 -18.65 -14.86 2.84
CA ALA A 13 -18.92 -13.77 3.77
C ALA A 13 -19.48 -14.30 5.09
N LEU A 14 -18.73 -14.18 6.17
CA LEU A 14 -19.18 -14.51 7.53
C LEU A 14 -19.87 -13.33 8.16
N VAL A 15 -21.17 -13.43 8.41
CA VAL A 15 -22.00 -12.35 9.00
C VAL A 15 -22.28 -12.66 10.46
N LYS A 16 -21.91 -11.78 11.38
CA LYS A 16 -22.04 -11.97 12.85
C LYS A 16 -23.46 -11.77 13.42
N GLY A 17 -24.45 -11.55 12.57
CA GLY A 17 -25.85 -11.45 13.03
C GLY A 17 -26.78 -10.84 12.00
N GLY A 18 -28.08 -11.18 12.12
CA GLY A 18 -29.12 -10.76 11.17
C GLY A 18 -29.28 -9.24 11.06
N ARG A 19 -29.10 -8.53 12.15
CA ARG A 19 -29.17 -7.04 12.18
C ARG A 19 -28.16 -6.39 11.21
N TYR A 20 -27.00 -7.00 10.99
CA TYR A 20 -25.99 -6.46 10.07
C TYR A 20 -26.35 -6.70 8.60
N MET A 21 -27.10 -7.76 8.29
CA MET A 21 -27.67 -7.95 6.96
C MET A 21 -28.75 -6.91 6.65
N GLU A 22 -29.56 -6.54 7.63
CA GLU A 22 -30.57 -5.48 7.48
C GLU A 22 -29.87 -4.12 7.31
N ALA A 23 -28.91 -3.80 8.17
CA ALA A 23 -28.13 -2.56 8.07
C ALA A 23 -27.38 -2.45 6.74
N LEU A 24 -26.80 -3.57 6.23
CA LEU A 24 -26.11 -3.57 4.95
C LEU A 24 -27.04 -3.24 3.77
N ALA A 25 -28.30 -3.62 3.84
CA ALA A 25 -29.30 -3.30 2.81
C ALA A 25 -29.64 -1.81 2.75
N GLU A 26 -29.35 -1.05 3.80
CA GLU A 26 -29.63 0.39 3.91
C GLU A 26 -28.37 1.25 3.63
N VAL A 27 -27.21 0.65 3.43
CA VAL A 27 -25.93 1.35 3.17
C VAL A 27 -26.03 2.18 1.89
N LYS A 28 -25.66 3.45 2.00
CA LYS A 28 -25.63 4.41 0.88
C LYS A 28 -24.22 4.77 0.45
N ALA A 29 -23.23 4.60 1.32
CA ALA A 29 -21.82 4.81 1.00
C ALA A 29 -20.95 3.72 1.60
N VAL A 30 -19.89 3.33 0.87
CA VAL A 30 -18.86 2.40 1.30
C VAL A 30 -17.54 3.13 1.36
N ALA A 31 -16.96 3.23 2.56
CA ALA A 31 -15.60 3.65 2.76
C ALA A 31 -14.67 2.43 2.65
N LEU A 32 -13.56 2.56 1.91
CA LEU A 32 -12.62 1.47 1.68
C LEU A 32 -11.21 1.92 2.05
N ASP A 33 -10.50 1.09 2.80
CA ASP A 33 -9.06 1.24 2.89
C ASP A 33 -8.40 0.89 1.55
N LYS A 34 -7.19 1.42 1.29
CA LYS A 34 -6.44 1.13 0.06
C LYS A 34 -5.70 -0.20 0.16
N THR A 35 -4.81 -0.29 1.15
CA THR A 35 -3.81 -1.35 1.25
C THR A 35 -4.43 -2.67 1.72
N ARG A 36 -4.15 -3.78 1.02
CA ARG A 36 -4.74 -5.11 1.24
C ARG A 36 -6.26 -5.19 1.08
N THR A 37 -6.94 -4.08 0.88
CA THR A 37 -8.38 -4.02 0.59
C THR A 37 -8.62 -3.84 -0.91
N ILE A 38 -8.26 -2.70 -1.48
CA ILE A 38 -8.34 -2.43 -2.93
C ILE A 38 -7.14 -3.03 -3.66
N THR A 39 -5.96 -2.99 -3.03
CA THR A 39 -4.71 -3.53 -3.56
C THR A 39 -4.35 -4.86 -2.88
N TYR A 40 -3.36 -5.57 -3.45
CA TYR A 40 -2.88 -6.83 -2.83
C TYR A 40 -2.09 -6.60 -1.53
N GLY A 41 -1.55 -5.40 -1.31
CA GLY A 41 -0.68 -5.09 -0.17
C GLY A 41 0.73 -5.69 -0.32
N ASN A 42 1.05 -6.14 -1.52
CA ASN A 42 2.35 -6.71 -1.88
C ASN A 42 2.98 -5.80 -2.94
N PRO A 43 3.85 -4.86 -2.54
CA PRO A 43 4.51 -3.99 -3.49
C PRO A 43 5.38 -4.80 -4.46
N THR A 44 5.44 -4.36 -5.70
CA THR A 44 6.32 -4.92 -6.74
C THR A 44 7.14 -3.79 -7.37
N VAL A 45 8.36 -4.10 -7.83
CA VAL A 45 9.17 -3.14 -8.57
C VAL A 45 8.61 -2.99 -9.98
N SER A 46 8.07 -1.81 -10.28
CA SER A 46 7.55 -1.44 -11.61
C SER A 46 8.60 -0.76 -12.49
N ASP A 47 9.48 0.03 -11.89
CA ASP A 47 10.49 0.81 -12.62
C ASP A 47 11.87 0.61 -12.00
N VAL A 48 12.87 0.45 -12.87
CA VAL A 48 14.30 0.48 -12.50
C VAL A 48 14.96 1.50 -13.40
N ILE A 49 15.44 2.59 -12.82
CA ILE A 49 15.97 3.74 -13.56
C ILE A 49 17.42 3.96 -13.14
N PRO A 50 18.39 3.32 -13.82
CA PRO A 50 19.81 3.54 -13.55
C PRO A 50 20.22 4.94 -13.99
N LEU A 51 21.14 5.56 -13.25
CA LEU A 51 21.67 6.91 -13.48
C LEU A 51 23.19 6.90 -13.48
N ASN A 52 23.79 7.97 -13.96
CA ASN A 52 25.24 8.23 -13.91
C ASN A 52 26.12 7.10 -14.44
N GLY A 53 25.63 6.37 -15.46
CA GLY A 53 26.37 5.26 -16.08
C GLY A 53 26.32 3.94 -15.31
N THR A 54 25.54 3.85 -14.24
CA THR A 54 25.27 2.60 -13.51
C THR A 54 24.46 1.65 -14.39
N SER A 55 24.78 0.38 -14.39
CA SER A 55 23.96 -0.65 -15.07
C SER A 55 22.77 -1.08 -14.21
N MET A 56 21.77 -1.72 -14.83
CA MET A 56 20.65 -2.30 -14.10
C MET A 56 21.11 -3.40 -13.13
N GLU A 57 22.09 -4.20 -13.53
CA GLU A 57 22.68 -5.27 -12.72
C GLU A 57 23.32 -4.70 -11.46
N GLU A 58 24.18 -3.68 -11.59
CA GLU A 58 24.81 -3.01 -10.45
C GLU A 58 23.80 -2.37 -9.52
N LEU A 59 22.80 -1.65 -10.08
CA LEU A 59 21.77 -0.98 -9.29
C LEU A 59 20.95 -1.98 -8.48
N LEU A 60 20.45 -3.03 -9.13
CA LEU A 60 19.63 -4.06 -8.46
C LEU A 60 20.49 -4.94 -7.54
N GLY A 61 21.72 -5.28 -7.92
CA GLY A 61 22.64 -6.04 -7.09
C GLY A 61 22.98 -5.34 -5.78
N CYS A 62 23.32 -4.05 -5.84
CA CYS A 62 23.57 -3.23 -4.65
C CYS A 62 22.33 -3.01 -3.82
N ALA A 63 21.20 -2.65 -4.45
CA ALA A 63 19.94 -2.38 -3.75
C ALA A 63 19.41 -3.64 -3.04
N SER A 64 19.36 -4.78 -3.75
CA SER A 64 18.93 -6.05 -3.16
C SER A 64 19.87 -6.53 -2.07
N GLY A 65 21.18 -6.37 -2.24
CA GLY A 65 22.17 -6.71 -1.22
C GLY A 65 21.95 -5.93 0.08
N ALA A 66 21.66 -4.64 -0.01
CA ALA A 66 21.32 -3.82 1.16
C ALA A 66 19.99 -4.22 1.80
N GLU A 67 19.02 -4.70 1.02
CA GLU A 67 17.65 -4.99 1.50
C GLU A 67 17.42 -6.44 1.96
N VAL A 68 18.35 -7.38 1.70
CA VAL A 68 18.23 -8.78 2.17
C VAL A 68 18.00 -8.89 3.68
N PHE A 69 18.51 -7.94 4.46
CA PHE A 69 18.38 -7.93 5.92
C PHE A 69 17.21 -7.10 6.44
N SER A 70 16.40 -6.54 5.54
CA SER A 70 15.25 -5.71 5.88
C SER A 70 13.97 -6.54 5.82
N GLU A 71 13.14 -6.42 6.86
CA GLU A 71 11.81 -7.08 6.91
C GLU A 71 10.70 -6.23 6.24
N HIS A 72 11.07 -5.10 5.62
CA HIS A 72 10.09 -4.21 5.02
C HIS A 72 9.53 -4.80 3.70
N PRO A 73 8.21 -4.72 3.40
CA PRO A 73 7.66 -5.25 2.15
C PRO A 73 8.30 -4.69 0.88
N LEU A 74 8.73 -3.42 0.89
CA LEU A 74 9.46 -2.82 -0.24
C LEU A 74 10.82 -3.48 -0.46
N ALA A 75 11.49 -3.90 0.61
CA ALA A 75 12.77 -4.57 0.55
C ALA A 75 12.65 -5.92 -0.17
N GLN A 76 11.67 -6.73 0.23
CA GLN A 76 11.40 -8.02 -0.41
C GLN A 76 11.12 -7.85 -1.91
N ALA A 77 10.33 -6.83 -2.29
CA ALA A 77 10.04 -6.54 -3.70
C ALA A 77 11.29 -6.23 -4.52
N ILE A 78 12.27 -5.52 -3.94
CA ILE A 78 13.55 -5.21 -4.61
C ILE A 78 14.40 -6.48 -4.76
N VAL A 79 14.46 -7.31 -3.71
CA VAL A 79 15.19 -8.59 -3.76
C VAL A 79 14.56 -9.52 -4.79
N ASP A 80 13.24 -9.67 -4.79
CA ASP A 80 12.52 -10.53 -5.73
C ASP A 80 12.72 -10.06 -7.18
N ARG A 81 12.74 -8.76 -7.42
CA ARG A 81 13.01 -8.20 -8.75
C ARG A 81 14.43 -8.49 -9.21
N SER A 82 15.44 -8.35 -8.34
CA SER A 82 16.83 -8.66 -8.67
C SER A 82 16.98 -10.13 -9.07
N ILE A 83 16.43 -11.05 -8.30
CA ILE A 83 16.46 -12.49 -8.57
C ILE A 83 15.72 -12.84 -9.87
N LYS A 84 14.56 -12.21 -10.13
CA LYS A 84 13.79 -12.41 -11.37
C LYS A 84 14.53 -12.00 -12.63
N GLU A 85 15.35 -10.95 -12.56
CA GLU A 85 16.23 -10.49 -13.65
C GLU A 85 17.49 -11.34 -13.78
N GLY A 86 17.74 -12.28 -12.85
CA GLY A 86 18.92 -13.13 -12.83
C GLY A 86 20.14 -12.48 -12.17
N PHE A 87 19.93 -11.39 -11.42
CA PHE A 87 21.00 -10.69 -10.71
C PHE A 87 21.03 -11.12 -9.25
N GLU A 88 22.21 -11.56 -8.78
CA GLU A 88 22.37 -11.94 -7.38
C GLU A 88 22.54 -10.71 -6.48
N PRO A 89 21.90 -10.69 -5.28
CA PRO A 89 22.14 -9.66 -4.28
C PRO A 89 23.63 -9.58 -3.92
N HIS A 90 24.21 -8.39 -3.96
CA HIS A 90 25.59 -8.19 -3.58
C HIS A 90 25.81 -8.50 -2.10
N LYS A 91 26.98 -9.07 -1.78
CA LYS A 91 27.37 -9.27 -0.39
C LYS A 91 27.63 -7.92 0.27
N VAL A 92 27.00 -7.70 1.43
CA VAL A 92 27.15 -6.46 2.20
C VAL A 92 27.52 -6.76 3.66
N GLU A 93 28.11 -5.76 4.30
CA GLU A 93 28.36 -5.74 5.73
C GLU A 93 27.84 -4.42 6.34
N LYS A 94 27.89 -4.31 7.67
CA LYS A 94 27.52 -3.09 8.42
C LYS A 94 26.12 -2.54 8.10
N PHE A 95 25.18 -3.45 7.83
CA PHE A 95 23.78 -3.07 7.61
C PHE A 95 23.22 -2.28 8.80
N LYS A 96 22.51 -1.19 8.50
CA LYS A 96 21.76 -0.38 9.49
C LYS A 96 20.43 0.04 8.89
N ASN A 97 19.35 -0.23 9.60
CA ASN A 97 18.04 0.31 9.29
C ASN A 97 17.85 1.66 10.00
N ILE A 98 17.49 2.69 9.24
CA ILE A 98 17.20 4.05 9.74
C ILE A 98 15.71 4.26 9.66
N ALA A 99 15.04 4.11 10.80
CA ALA A 99 13.59 4.09 10.90
C ALA A 99 12.93 5.27 10.17
N GLY A 100 11.99 4.96 9.27
CA GLY A 100 11.23 5.94 8.48
C GLY A 100 12.00 6.64 7.36
N LYS A 101 13.30 6.39 7.20
CA LYS A 101 14.16 7.01 6.19
C LYS A 101 14.64 6.04 5.12
N GLY A 102 15.28 4.93 5.53
CA GLY A 102 15.89 3.98 4.60
C GLY A 102 16.92 3.09 5.29
N VAL A 103 17.84 2.53 4.51
CA VAL A 103 18.90 1.65 4.99
C VAL A 103 20.27 2.10 4.51
N THR A 104 21.31 1.70 5.27
CA THR A 104 22.72 1.83 4.84
C THR A 104 23.40 0.48 4.97
N ALA A 105 24.33 0.19 4.06
CA ALA A 105 25.17 -0.99 4.11
C ALA A 105 26.50 -0.71 3.42
N LYS A 106 27.51 -1.55 3.64
CA LYS A 106 28.78 -1.49 2.92
C LYS A 106 28.84 -2.64 1.92
N CYS A 107 28.97 -2.33 0.64
CA CYS A 107 29.08 -3.32 -0.42
C CYS A 107 30.50 -3.94 -0.43
N LEU A 108 30.57 -5.27 -0.45
CA LEU A 108 31.85 -6.01 -0.56
C LEU A 108 32.21 -6.38 -2.01
N VAL A 109 31.32 -6.08 -2.95
CA VAL A 109 31.49 -6.36 -4.39
C VAL A 109 31.91 -5.09 -5.13
N CYS A 110 31.39 -3.92 -4.75
CA CYS A 110 31.63 -2.62 -5.37
C CYS A 110 32.70 -1.85 -4.57
N GLU A 111 33.94 -2.32 -4.56
CA GLU A 111 35.11 -1.64 -3.97
C GLU A 111 34.89 -1.10 -2.54
N ASP A 112 34.16 -1.83 -1.71
CA ASP A 112 33.86 -1.43 -0.33
C ASP A 112 33.03 -0.14 -0.18
N GLU A 113 32.25 0.22 -1.18
CA GLU A 113 31.44 1.44 -1.18
C GLU A 113 30.26 1.36 -0.22
N THR A 114 29.90 2.50 0.36
CA THR A 114 28.71 2.63 1.18
C THR A 114 27.48 2.77 0.30
N ILE A 115 26.52 1.88 0.48
CA ILE A 115 25.19 1.94 -0.13
C ILE A 115 24.27 2.74 0.80
N LEU A 116 23.56 3.71 0.23
CA LEU A 116 22.44 4.40 0.86
C LEU A 116 21.19 4.13 0.02
N LEU A 117 20.12 3.67 0.65
CA LEU A 117 18.88 3.35 -0.04
C LEU A 117 17.69 3.84 0.78
N GLY A 118 16.77 4.60 0.15
CA GLY A 118 15.61 5.11 0.87
C GLY A 118 14.93 6.32 0.23
N LYS A 119 14.28 7.11 1.07
CA LYS A 119 13.60 8.33 0.64
C LYS A 119 14.58 9.37 0.08
N LEU A 120 14.12 10.16 -0.89
CA LEU A 120 14.91 11.25 -1.46
C LEU A 120 15.48 12.20 -0.37
N SER A 121 14.68 12.52 0.65
CA SER A 121 15.12 13.39 1.76
C SER A 121 16.28 12.80 2.54
N PHE A 122 16.32 11.48 2.72
CA PHE A 122 17.42 10.80 3.39
C PHE A 122 18.70 10.81 2.54
N ILE A 123 18.58 10.52 1.24
CA ILE A 123 19.74 10.56 0.35
C ILE A 123 20.31 11.98 0.23
N ALA A 124 19.43 13.00 0.23
CA ALA A 124 19.84 14.43 0.19
C ALA A 124 20.63 14.90 1.43
N GLU A 125 20.59 14.17 2.55
CA GLU A 125 21.45 14.43 3.72
C GLU A 125 22.92 14.06 3.46
N HIS A 126 23.19 13.22 2.44
CA HIS A 126 24.50 12.64 2.17
C HIS A 126 25.03 12.94 0.75
N GLU A 127 24.12 13.13 -0.21
CA GLU A 127 24.44 13.27 -1.63
C GLU A 127 23.87 14.55 -2.22
N ASN A 128 24.51 15.04 -3.29
CA ASN A 128 23.97 16.14 -4.07
C ASN A 128 22.85 15.63 -5.00
N ILE A 129 21.62 16.15 -4.81
CA ILE A 129 20.45 15.79 -5.58
C ILE A 129 20.27 16.78 -6.73
N THR A 130 20.46 16.33 -7.95
CA THR A 130 20.20 17.11 -9.16
C THR A 130 18.70 17.27 -9.42
N ASP A 131 18.31 18.24 -10.24
CA ASP A 131 16.90 18.47 -10.57
C ASP A 131 16.31 17.30 -11.36
N ASP A 132 17.09 16.63 -12.23
CA ASP A 132 16.67 15.42 -12.95
C ASP A 132 16.22 14.30 -11.99
N ILE A 133 16.95 14.10 -10.87
CA ILE A 133 16.58 13.10 -9.86
C ILE A 133 15.26 13.48 -9.19
N LYS A 134 15.08 14.77 -8.85
CA LYS A 134 13.83 15.27 -8.27
C LYS A 134 12.66 15.06 -9.24
N GLU A 135 12.84 15.34 -10.53
CA GLU A 135 11.83 15.15 -11.56
C GLU A 135 11.44 13.68 -11.71
N ILE A 136 12.41 12.75 -11.69
CA ILE A 136 12.13 11.31 -11.72
C ILE A 136 11.31 10.89 -10.51
N VAL A 137 11.74 11.27 -9.30
CA VAL A 137 11.02 10.94 -8.05
C VAL A 137 9.62 11.55 -8.05
N GLN A 138 9.49 12.81 -8.51
CA GLN A 138 8.19 13.49 -8.60
C GLN A 138 7.26 12.79 -9.60
N ARG A 139 7.77 12.42 -10.79
CA ARG A 139 6.99 11.67 -11.79
C ARG A 139 6.49 10.33 -11.23
N LEU A 140 7.37 9.54 -10.62
CA LEU A 140 6.95 8.27 -10.00
C LEU A 140 5.89 8.48 -8.91
N SER A 141 6.03 9.53 -8.10
CA SER A 141 5.03 9.90 -7.09
C SER A 141 3.69 10.30 -7.72
N ASP A 142 3.71 11.05 -8.82
CA ASP A 142 2.49 11.45 -9.54
C ASP A 142 1.80 10.24 -10.22
N GLU A 143 2.57 9.21 -10.57
CA GLU A 143 2.08 7.90 -11.03
C GLU A 143 1.66 6.97 -9.87
N GLY A 144 1.57 7.47 -8.64
CA GLY A 144 1.15 6.68 -7.48
C GLY A 144 2.15 5.64 -7.00
N LYS A 145 3.40 5.72 -7.45
CA LYS A 145 4.47 4.79 -7.09
C LYS A 145 5.29 5.31 -5.91
N THR A 146 5.86 4.39 -5.15
CA THR A 146 6.86 4.72 -4.14
C THR A 146 8.23 4.75 -4.81
N ALA A 147 8.91 5.90 -4.77
CA ALA A 147 10.26 6.03 -5.29
C ALA A 147 11.28 5.77 -4.18
N VAL A 148 12.18 4.81 -4.42
CA VAL A 148 13.34 4.51 -3.59
C VAL A 148 14.59 4.94 -4.33
N VAL A 149 15.33 5.87 -3.75
CA VAL A 149 16.59 6.38 -4.32
C VAL A 149 17.74 5.54 -3.78
N VAL A 150 18.63 5.15 -4.67
CA VAL A 150 19.82 4.34 -4.36
C VAL A 150 21.08 5.15 -4.67
N SER A 151 21.98 5.21 -3.72
CA SER A 151 23.30 5.85 -3.88
C SER A 151 24.40 4.89 -3.45
N PHE A 152 25.46 4.84 -4.22
CA PHE A 152 26.75 4.21 -3.89
C PHE A 152 27.88 4.81 -4.75
N GLY A 153 29.10 4.71 -4.27
CA GLY A 153 30.25 5.23 -5.01
C GLY A 153 30.23 6.75 -5.17
N LYS A 154 29.99 7.21 -6.37
CA LYS A 154 30.11 8.63 -6.73
C LYS A 154 28.80 9.41 -6.71
N GLY A 155 27.82 8.97 -5.96
CA GLY A 155 26.56 9.66 -5.81
C GLY A 155 25.33 8.79 -6.12
N VAL A 156 24.22 9.42 -6.55
CA VAL A 156 22.98 8.69 -6.83
C VAL A 156 23.16 7.79 -8.04
N ALA A 157 23.04 6.48 -7.81
CA ALA A 157 23.19 5.43 -8.81
C ALA A 157 21.90 5.13 -9.58
N GLY A 158 20.74 5.44 -8.99
CA GLY A 158 19.47 5.22 -9.64
C GLY A 158 18.26 5.42 -8.74
N VAL A 159 17.09 5.24 -9.34
CA VAL A 159 15.79 5.28 -8.65
C VAL A 159 15.01 4.01 -8.99
N ILE A 160 14.42 3.40 -7.97
CA ILE A 160 13.55 2.22 -8.10
C ILE A 160 12.13 2.65 -7.77
N GLY A 161 11.19 2.46 -8.71
CA GLY A 161 9.77 2.70 -8.53
C GLY A 161 9.06 1.41 -8.10
N LEU A 162 8.27 1.49 -7.02
CA LEU A 162 7.48 0.37 -6.54
C LEU A 162 5.99 0.75 -6.55
N THR A 163 5.15 -0.21 -6.90
CA THR A 163 3.70 -0.05 -6.92
C THR A 163 3.04 -1.23 -6.20
N ASP A 164 1.90 -0.95 -5.59
CA ASP A 164 1.03 -1.98 -5.05
C ASP A 164 -0.11 -2.21 -6.03
N GLU A 165 -0.22 -3.41 -6.57
CA GLU A 165 -1.14 -3.74 -7.65
C GLU A 165 -2.59 -3.76 -7.16
N VAL A 166 -3.47 -3.16 -7.95
CA VAL A 166 -4.93 -3.17 -7.72
C VAL A 166 -5.48 -4.56 -8.01
N LYS A 167 -6.29 -5.09 -7.08
CA LYS A 167 -6.99 -6.36 -7.29
C LYS A 167 -8.01 -6.23 -8.41
N SER A 168 -8.03 -7.18 -9.35
CA SER A 168 -9.02 -7.22 -10.43
C SER A 168 -10.46 -7.26 -9.90
N ASP A 169 -10.66 -8.01 -8.81
CA ASP A 169 -11.97 -8.15 -8.17
C ASP A 169 -12.44 -6.85 -7.50
N SER A 170 -11.50 -6.02 -7.00
CA SER A 170 -11.84 -4.69 -6.48
C SER A 170 -12.43 -3.78 -7.55
N VAL A 171 -11.85 -3.79 -8.75
CA VAL A 171 -12.37 -3.01 -9.90
C VAL A 171 -13.79 -3.45 -10.24
N HIS A 172 -14.04 -4.77 -10.26
CA HIS A 172 -15.37 -5.30 -10.54
C HIS A 172 -16.37 -4.95 -9.44
N ALA A 173 -16.01 -5.16 -8.18
CA ALA A 173 -16.87 -4.86 -7.02
C ALA A 173 -17.27 -3.37 -6.97
N LEU A 174 -16.32 -2.47 -7.20
CA LEU A 174 -16.58 -1.03 -7.20
C LEU A 174 -17.51 -0.60 -8.35
N LYS A 175 -17.39 -1.23 -9.52
CA LYS A 175 -18.34 -1.02 -10.63
C LYS A 175 -19.76 -1.49 -10.27
N GLU A 176 -19.89 -2.62 -9.59
CA GLU A 176 -21.20 -3.12 -9.16
C GLU A 176 -21.83 -2.22 -8.09
N LEU A 177 -21.03 -1.72 -7.11
CA LEU A 177 -21.52 -0.74 -6.13
C LEU A 177 -22.02 0.54 -6.81
N SER A 178 -21.29 1.04 -7.81
CA SER A 178 -21.72 2.22 -8.59
C SER A 178 -23.04 1.98 -9.33
N LYS A 179 -23.28 0.79 -9.90
CA LYS A 179 -24.58 0.43 -10.54
C LYS A 179 -25.73 0.38 -9.52
N MET A 180 -25.42 0.07 -8.27
CA MET A 180 -26.40 0.08 -7.17
C MET A 180 -26.62 1.49 -6.59
N HIS A 181 -25.99 2.53 -7.17
CA HIS A 181 -26.01 3.91 -6.66
C HIS A 181 -25.47 4.04 -5.23
N ILE A 182 -24.48 3.22 -4.88
CA ILE A 182 -23.75 3.30 -3.62
C ILE A 182 -22.47 4.09 -3.86
N ASP A 183 -22.30 5.18 -3.13
CA ASP A 183 -21.11 6.00 -3.22
C ASP A 183 -19.90 5.29 -2.62
N THR A 184 -18.73 5.49 -3.22
CA THR A 184 -17.48 4.89 -2.75
C THR A 184 -16.47 5.96 -2.38
N VAL A 185 -15.81 5.77 -1.23
CA VAL A 185 -14.85 6.71 -0.65
C VAL A 185 -13.60 5.95 -0.25
N MET A 186 -12.43 6.43 -0.66
CA MET A 186 -11.16 5.85 -0.22
C MET A 186 -10.63 6.56 1.02
N LEU A 187 -10.26 5.82 2.06
CA LEU A 187 -9.60 6.31 3.26
C LEU A 187 -8.25 5.59 3.40
N THR A 188 -7.14 6.32 3.37
CA THR A 188 -5.80 5.69 3.44
C THR A 188 -4.81 6.54 4.22
N GLY A 189 -3.83 5.89 4.85
CA GLY A 189 -2.66 6.54 5.44
C GLY A 189 -1.58 6.90 4.44
N ASP A 190 -1.72 6.47 3.17
CA ASP A 190 -0.75 6.76 2.12
C ASP A 190 -0.83 8.19 1.62
N ASN A 191 0.22 8.60 0.90
CA ASN A 191 0.27 9.90 0.25
C ASN A 191 -0.93 10.11 -0.67
N ILE A 192 -1.52 11.31 -0.63
CA ILE A 192 -2.74 11.66 -1.38
C ILE A 192 -2.60 11.46 -2.92
N LYS A 193 -1.41 11.68 -3.50
CA LYS A 193 -1.17 11.47 -4.93
C LYS A 193 -1.24 10.00 -5.31
N ALA A 194 -0.58 9.14 -4.52
CA ALA A 194 -0.65 7.69 -4.68
C ALA A 194 -2.08 7.17 -4.51
N ALA A 195 -2.81 7.69 -3.53
CA ALA A 195 -4.21 7.35 -3.30
C ALA A 195 -5.10 7.76 -4.49
N ASN A 196 -4.95 8.98 -5.01
CA ASN A 196 -5.69 9.46 -6.18
C ASN A 196 -5.40 8.64 -7.44
N TYR A 197 -4.15 8.23 -7.65
CA TYR A 197 -3.79 7.38 -8.79
C TYR A 197 -4.53 6.04 -8.76
N VAL A 198 -4.54 5.36 -7.60
CA VAL A 198 -5.29 4.11 -7.42
C VAL A 198 -6.80 4.35 -7.58
N ALA A 199 -7.33 5.42 -6.98
CA ALA A 199 -8.75 5.78 -7.04
C ALA A 199 -9.23 5.97 -8.47
N GLN A 200 -8.45 6.62 -9.33
CA GLN A 200 -8.77 6.78 -10.76
C GLN A 200 -8.87 5.44 -11.49
N GLN A 201 -7.98 4.49 -11.19
CA GLN A 201 -8.00 3.16 -11.81
C GLN A 201 -9.26 2.37 -11.46
N VAL A 202 -9.80 2.56 -10.26
CA VAL A 202 -10.96 1.81 -9.74
C VAL A 202 -12.27 2.62 -9.81
N GLY A 203 -12.23 3.87 -10.23
CA GLY A 203 -13.41 4.72 -10.40
C GLY A 203 -13.93 5.33 -9.10
N ILE A 204 -13.10 5.53 -8.07
CA ILE A 204 -13.44 6.24 -6.84
C ILE A 204 -13.15 7.73 -7.00
N ASN A 205 -14.14 8.59 -6.71
CA ASN A 205 -14.02 10.04 -6.88
C ASN A 205 -13.69 10.80 -5.58
N LYS A 206 -13.96 10.21 -4.42
CA LYS A 206 -13.78 10.84 -3.10
C LYS A 206 -12.64 10.14 -2.36
N VAL A 207 -11.53 10.84 -2.15
CA VAL A 207 -10.29 10.26 -1.59
C VAL A 207 -9.81 11.12 -0.42
N TYR A 208 -9.45 10.47 0.68
CA TYR A 208 -8.77 11.07 1.81
C TYR A 208 -7.48 10.28 2.08
N GLY A 209 -6.34 10.93 1.89
CA GLY A 209 -5.00 10.38 2.12
C GLY A 209 -4.36 10.91 3.40
N GLU A 210 -3.20 10.36 3.74
CA GLU A 210 -2.36 10.78 4.87
C GLU A 210 -3.06 10.71 6.23
N LEU A 211 -4.07 9.81 6.37
CA LEU A 211 -4.87 9.69 7.58
C LEU A 211 -4.20 8.78 8.62
N LEU A 212 -4.14 9.24 9.85
CA LEU A 212 -3.88 8.38 11.01
C LEU A 212 -5.12 7.52 11.34
N PRO A 213 -4.98 6.42 12.09
CA PRO A 213 -6.11 5.54 12.44
C PRO A 213 -7.29 6.27 13.08
N ASP A 214 -7.05 7.19 14.01
CA ASP A 214 -8.11 7.98 14.66
C ASP A 214 -8.76 8.98 13.70
N GLU A 215 -8.00 9.50 12.73
CA GLU A 215 -8.54 10.39 11.70
C GLU A 215 -9.42 9.63 10.71
N LYS A 216 -9.10 8.35 10.38
CA LYS A 216 -10.00 7.49 9.62
C LYS A 216 -11.34 7.32 10.32
N ALA A 217 -11.36 7.05 11.63
CA ALA A 217 -12.58 6.94 12.42
C ALA A 217 -13.37 8.26 12.45
N SER A 218 -12.68 9.39 12.55
CA SER A 218 -13.29 10.71 12.47
C SER A 218 -13.96 10.95 11.11
N LYS A 219 -13.30 10.52 10.01
CA LYS A 219 -13.90 10.59 8.66
C LYS A 219 -15.14 9.72 8.50
N ILE A 220 -15.18 8.55 9.12
CA ILE A 220 -16.41 7.74 9.15
C ILE A 220 -17.55 8.50 9.82
N ASN A 221 -17.29 9.21 10.94
CA ASN A 221 -18.31 10.05 11.57
C ASN A 221 -18.82 11.17 10.65
N ASP A 222 -17.95 11.79 9.87
CA ASP A 222 -18.38 12.82 8.90
C ASP A 222 -19.23 12.21 7.78
N LEU A 223 -18.84 11.03 7.27
CA LEU A 223 -19.62 10.30 6.28
C LEU A 223 -20.98 9.85 6.82
N LEU A 224 -21.06 9.44 8.10
CA LEU A 224 -22.35 9.09 8.74
C LEU A 224 -23.29 10.28 8.83
N LYS A 225 -22.79 11.51 9.01
CA LYS A 225 -23.63 12.74 8.96
C LYS A 225 -24.15 13.02 7.55
N GLU A 226 -23.36 12.68 6.52
CA GLU A 226 -23.69 12.91 5.10
C GLU A 226 -24.65 11.85 4.55
N TYR A 227 -24.38 10.57 4.85
CA TYR A 227 -25.05 9.41 4.22
C TYR A 227 -25.98 8.63 5.16
N GLU A 228 -25.96 8.90 6.47
CA GLU A 228 -26.67 8.19 7.54
C GLU A 228 -26.21 6.74 7.74
N GLN A 229 -26.07 5.95 6.65
CA GLN A 229 -25.68 4.54 6.66
C GLN A 229 -24.42 4.32 5.83
N VAL A 230 -23.32 3.99 6.50
CA VAL A 230 -21.99 3.84 5.91
C VAL A 230 -21.40 2.48 6.29
N ALA A 231 -20.94 1.72 5.28
CA ALA A 231 -20.08 0.57 5.52
C ALA A 231 -18.60 0.99 5.44
N MET A 232 -17.74 0.38 6.27
CA MET A 232 -16.28 0.48 6.17
C MET A 232 -15.67 -0.88 5.83
N VAL A 233 -14.83 -0.94 4.82
CA VAL A 233 -14.08 -2.15 4.42
C VAL A 233 -12.59 -1.92 4.65
N GLY A 234 -11.93 -2.80 5.38
CA GLY A 234 -10.51 -2.69 5.67
C GLY A 234 -9.86 -4.01 6.07
N ASP A 235 -8.52 -4.05 6.16
CA ASP A 235 -7.76 -5.22 6.63
C ASP A 235 -7.65 -5.29 8.17
N GLY A 236 -7.94 -4.20 8.83
CA GLY A 236 -8.16 -4.06 10.26
C GLY A 236 -6.96 -3.84 11.16
N ILE A 237 -5.74 -3.85 10.66
CA ILE A 237 -4.58 -3.55 11.52
C ILE A 237 -4.67 -2.08 12.00
N ASN A 238 -4.93 -1.16 11.07
CA ASN A 238 -5.04 0.26 11.34
C ASN A 238 -6.49 0.78 11.23
N ASP A 239 -7.44 -0.08 10.83
CA ASP A 239 -8.81 0.30 10.51
C ASP A 239 -9.82 -0.08 11.59
N ALA A 240 -9.39 -0.80 12.64
CA ALA A 240 -10.29 -1.27 13.70
C ALA A 240 -11.17 -0.15 14.29
N PRO A 241 -10.66 1.05 14.61
CA PRO A 241 -11.51 2.16 15.07
C PRO A 241 -12.55 2.59 14.03
N ALA A 242 -12.17 2.66 12.74
CA ALA A 242 -13.08 3.05 11.65
C ALA A 242 -14.14 1.97 11.36
N LEU A 243 -13.74 0.68 11.41
CA LEU A 243 -14.67 -0.46 11.31
C LEU A 243 -15.71 -0.45 12.42
N ALA A 244 -15.28 -0.21 13.67
CA ALA A 244 -16.17 -0.15 14.83
C ALA A 244 -17.15 1.05 14.76
N GLN A 245 -16.70 2.17 14.20
CA GLN A 245 -17.46 3.40 14.11
C GLN A 245 -18.53 3.39 13.00
N SER A 246 -18.33 2.59 11.94
CA SER A 246 -19.24 2.50 10.80
C SER A 246 -20.55 1.79 11.16
N THR A 247 -21.60 1.98 10.35
CA THR A 247 -22.86 1.22 10.49
C THR A 247 -22.63 -0.28 10.33
N VAL A 248 -21.79 -0.65 9.35
CA VAL A 248 -21.37 -2.02 9.11
C VAL A 248 -19.86 -2.05 8.82
N GLY A 249 -19.10 -2.59 9.76
CA GLY A 249 -17.66 -2.87 9.55
C GLY A 249 -17.47 -4.21 8.84
N ILE A 250 -16.69 -4.21 7.77
CA ILE A 250 -16.39 -5.37 6.93
C ILE A 250 -14.88 -5.59 6.92
N ALA A 251 -14.42 -6.69 7.47
CA ALA A 251 -13.00 -7.05 7.47
C ALA A 251 -12.64 -7.96 6.28
N MET A 252 -11.45 -7.76 5.72
CA MET A 252 -10.83 -8.66 4.75
C MET A 252 -10.21 -9.85 5.49
N GLY A 253 -10.97 -10.95 5.69
CA GLY A 253 -10.62 -12.04 6.59
C GLY A 253 -9.38 -12.86 6.20
N ALA A 254 -9.13 -13.10 4.90
CA ALA A 254 -7.96 -13.87 4.46
C ALA A 254 -6.63 -13.11 4.63
N ALA A 255 -6.66 -11.77 4.66
CA ALA A 255 -5.49 -10.89 4.82
C ALA A 255 -5.56 -10.05 6.11
N GLY A 256 -6.69 -10.12 6.83
CA GLY A 256 -6.95 -9.31 8.02
C GLY A 256 -6.30 -9.86 9.28
N SER A 257 -6.10 -8.96 10.25
CA SER A 257 -5.68 -9.34 11.60
C SER A 257 -6.85 -9.96 12.38
N ASP A 258 -6.55 -10.80 13.38
CA ASP A 258 -7.56 -11.33 14.31
C ASP A 258 -8.38 -10.20 14.93
N THR A 259 -7.75 -9.08 15.26
CA THR A 259 -8.40 -7.88 15.79
C THR A 259 -9.45 -7.30 14.83
N ALA A 260 -9.18 -7.33 13.52
CA ALA A 260 -10.14 -6.87 12.51
C ALA A 260 -11.35 -7.77 12.44
N ILE A 261 -11.09 -9.08 12.39
CA ILE A 261 -12.16 -10.08 12.36
C ILE A 261 -13.01 -9.98 13.62
N GLU A 262 -12.40 -9.75 14.80
CA GLU A 262 -13.14 -9.56 16.05
C GLU A 262 -13.98 -8.28 16.05
N THR A 263 -13.45 -7.19 15.54
CA THR A 263 -14.10 -5.87 15.54
C THR A 263 -15.20 -5.74 14.50
N ALA A 264 -14.99 -6.29 13.29
CA ALA A 264 -15.91 -6.18 12.18
C ALA A 264 -17.22 -6.96 12.41
N ASN A 265 -18.27 -6.52 11.75
CA ASN A 265 -19.60 -7.15 11.77
C ASN A 265 -19.74 -8.24 10.70
N ILE A 266 -18.95 -8.13 9.65
CA ILE A 266 -18.84 -9.08 8.53
C ILE A 266 -17.37 -9.33 8.24
N ALA A 267 -16.99 -10.59 7.95
CA ALA A 267 -15.67 -10.94 7.50
C ALA A 267 -15.73 -11.60 6.11
N LEU A 268 -14.90 -11.15 5.19
CA LEU A 268 -14.74 -11.73 3.85
C LEU A 268 -13.60 -12.72 3.86
N MET A 269 -13.87 -14.00 3.69
CA MET A 269 -12.92 -15.11 3.90
C MET A 269 -12.18 -15.54 2.63
N ASN A 270 -12.44 -14.92 1.48
CA ASN A 270 -11.83 -15.23 0.18
C ASN A 270 -10.90 -14.11 -0.27
#